data_f59abc262c2cc387234bcca5956060ca
#
_entry.id   f59abc262c2cc387234bcca5956060ca
#
_cell.length_a   1.000
_cell.length_b   1.000
_cell.length_c   1.000
_cell.angle_alpha   90.00
_cell.angle_beta   90.00
_cell.angle_gamma   90.00
#
_symmetry.space_group_name_H-M   'P 1'
#
loop_
_entity.id
_entity.type
_entity.pdbx_description
1 polymer ?
#
loop_
_entity_poly.entity_id
_entity_poly.type
_entity_poly.pdbx_seq_one_letter_code
_entity_poly.pdbx_strand_id
1 'polypeptide(L)'
;MNIKEEIHSLSEEMLTNLGRLVAIDSQLGTPAEGKPFGEGPAKALEEGLKIADELGFKTVNLDNYCGYAEMGEGDEIVGIAGHLDIVPVGGDWTYDPFKLTREGDHVYGRGTTDDKGPILEALYAMKLLRDHGVKLNKRVRLIMGCNEETGSRCMAHYNQVAEELSCGFTPDANFPCIHGEKGQLGMMAYSKNTRILSMNGGFVSNAMCDTCTTVIPAEDDLKEKLEAALSHTKLQEYKVTEENGELTIYAKGVPAHASTPHLGVNAAGVIQAESEPHGSHCSMCLLIHGTGTGYPASFDADRKSVV
;
A
#
# COMPACT_ATOMS: atom_id res chain seq x y z
N MET A 1 15.83 9.84 -35.25
CA MET A 1 15.10 8.70 -34.67
C MET A 1 13.82 9.23 -34.06
N ASN A 2 12.71 8.52 -34.17
CA ASN A 2 11.45 8.91 -33.54
C ASN A 2 11.59 8.60 -32.03
N ILE A 3 11.17 9.54 -31.17
CA ILE A 3 11.26 9.37 -29.69
C ILE A 3 10.64 8.05 -29.21
N LYS A 4 9.61 7.57 -29.89
CA LYS A 4 8.96 6.29 -29.60
C LYS A 4 9.86 5.08 -29.87
N GLU A 5 10.64 5.14 -30.93
CA GLU A 5 11.63 4.09 -31.28
C GLU A 5 12.80 4.10 -30.29
N GLU A 6 13.17 5.27 -29.81
CA GLU A 6 14.22 5.43 -28.82
C GLU A 6 13.81 4.89 -27.44
N ILE A 7 12.61 5.21 -26.99
CA ILE A 7 12.02 4.65 -25.77
C ILE A 7 12.00 3.12 -25.87
N HIS A 8 11.57 2.56 -27.01
CA HIS A 8 11.59 1.12 -27.22
C HIS A 8 13.01 0.53 -27.16
N SER A 9 14.01 1.24 -27.65
CA SER A 9 15.40 0.77 -27.60
C SER A 9 15.97 0.69 -26.18
N LEU A 10 15.43 1.47 -25.25
CA LEU A 10 15.83 1.51 -23.83
C LEU A 10 15.05 0.50 -22.95
N SER A 11 14.02 -0.13 -23.50
CA SER A 11 13.10 -0.97 -22.70
C SER A 11 13.82 -2.13 -22.01
N GLU A 12 14.73 -2.83 -22.68
CA GLU A 12 15.45 -3.99 -22.09
C GLU A 12 16.43 -3.55 -20.98
N GLU A 13 17.07 -2.40 -21.14
CA GLU A 13 17.94 -1.83 -20.11
C GLU A 13 17.10 -1.41 -18.88
N MET A 14 15.98 -0.74 -19.11
CA MET A 14 15.07 -0.31 -18.05
C MET A 14 14.48 -1.52 -17.30
N LEU A 15 14.05 -2.56 -18.02
CA LEU A 15 13.53 -3.79 -17.39
C LEU A 15 14.62 -4.53 -16.60
N THR A 16 15.87 -4.51 -17.07
CA THR A 16 17.01 -5.06 -16.32
C THR A 16 17.19 -4.31 -15.00
N ASN A 17 17.15 -2.97 -15.03
CA ASN A 17 17.26 -2.14 -13.83
C ASN A 17 16.04 -2.28 -12.92
N LEU A 18 14.84 -2.43 -13.47
CA LEU A 18 13.65 -2.74 -12.68
C LEU A 18 13.80 -4.08 -11.96
N GLY A 19 14.35 -5.10 -12.63
CA GLY A 19 14.63 -6.38 -12.01
C GLY A 19 15.57 -6.29 -10.80
N ARG A 20 16.57 -5.41 -10.86
CA ARG A 20 17.49 -5.14 -9.74
C ARG A 20 16.73 -4.57 -8.53
N LEU A 21 15.84 -3.63 -8.74
CA LEU A 21 15.02 -3.04 -7.66
C LEU A 21 13.97 -4.02 -7.13
N VAL A 22 13.27 -4.76 -8.01
CA VAL A 22 12.26 -5.74 -7.62
C VAL A 22 12.87 -6.87 -6.77
N ALA A 23 14.11 -7.26 -7.04
CA ALA A 23 14.81 -8.30 -6.27
C ALA A 23 15.08 -7.93 -4.81
N ILE A 24 14.88 -6.68 -4.43
CA ILE A 24 15.09 -6.21 -3.06
C ILE A 24 13.75 -6.18 -2.32
N ASP A 25 13.64 -6.97 -1.25
CA ASP A 25 12.54 -6.87 -0.29
C ASP A 25 12.69 -5.59 0.53
N SER A 26 11.98 -4.56 0.10
CA SER A 26 12.00 -3.22 0.70
C SER A 26 10.76 -2.91 1.56
N GLN A 27 10.14 -3.93 2.14
CA GLN A 27 9.11 -3.75 3.15
C GLN A 27 9.66 -2.99 4.37
N LEU A 28 8.80 -2.26 5.08
CA LEU A 28 9.15 -1.64 6.35
C LEU A 28 9.70 -2.69 7.31
N GLY A 29 10.93 -2.49 7.76
CA GLY A 29 11.62 -3.37 8.68
C GLY A 29 11.90 -2.73 10.03
N THR A 30 12.58 -3.46 10.89
CA THR A 30 13.02 -2.93 12.19
C THR A 30 14.09 -1.86 11.98
N PRO A 31 13.90 -0.65 12.53
CA PRO A 31 14.91 0.39 12.48
C PRO A 31 16.25 -0.04 13.07
N ALA A 32 17.34 0.38 12.43
CA ALA A 32 18.72 0.16 12.90
C ALA A 32 19.54 1.45 12.71
N GLU A 33 20.74 1.47 13.23
CA GLU A 33 21.65 2.63 13.07
C GLU A 33 21.87 2.94 11.58
N GLY A 34 21.59 4.19 11.18
CA GLY A 34 21.64 4.62 9.79
C GLY A 34 20.60 4.00 8.85
N LYS A 35 19.62 3.25 9.35
CA LYS A 35 18.56 2.59 8.57
C LYS A 35 17.20 2.80 9.24
N PRO A 36 16.61 3.99 9.11
CA PRO A 36 15.43 4.40 9.86
C PRO A 36 14.19 3.52 9.59
N PHE A 37 14.16 2.87 8.43
CA PHE A 37 13.04 2.02 7.99
C PHE A 37 13.45 0.55 7.82
N GLY A 38 14.63 0.18 8.33
CA GLY A 38 15.18 -1.17 8.24
C GLY A 38 16.13 -1.38 7.05
N GLU A 39 16.62 -2.59 6.93
CA GLU A 39 17.65 -2.99 5.94
C GLU A 39 17.13 -2.93 4.51
N GLY A 40 15.91 -3.40 4.28
CA GLY A 40 15.32 -3.52 2.93
C GLY A 40 15.18 -2.19 2.21
N PRO A 41 14.48 -1.19 2.80
CA PRO A 41 14.36 0.14 2.21
C PRO A 41 15.70 0.85 2.00
N ALA A 42 16.66 0.69 2.93
CA ALA A 42 18.00 1.25 2.77
C ALA A 42 18.76 0.66 1.58
N LYS A 43 18.67 -0.66 1.37
CA LYS A 43 19.25 -1.34 0.19
C LYS A 43 18.58 -0.92 -1.11
N ALA A 44 17.25 -0.76 -1.10
CA ALA A 44 16.53 -0.31 -2.27
C ALA A 44 16.95 1.11 -2.68
N LEU A 45 17.17 2.00 -1.70
CA LEU A 45 17.68 3.34 -1.96
C LEU A 45 19.10 3.31 -2.51
N GLU A 46 19.98 2.52 -1.89
CA GLU A 46 21.37 2.37 -2.37
C GLU A 46 21.39 1.91 -3.83
N GLU A 47 20.59 0.90 -4.17
CA GLU A 47 20.51 0.39 -5.55
C GLU A 47 19.88 1.40 -6.51
N GLY A 48 18.82 2.11 -6.11
CA GLY A 48 18.20 3.15 -6.92
C GLY A 48 19.15 4.30 -7.23
N LEU A 49 19.88 4.78 -6.23
CA LEU A 49 20.90 5.82 -6.39
C LEU A 49 22.08 5.33 -7.25
N LYS A 50 22.47 4.07 -7.11
CA LYS A 50 23.50 3.45 -7.95
C LYS A 50 23.08 3.36 -9.42
N ILE A 51 21.84 2.96 -9.69
CA ILE A 51 21.30 2.96 -11.06
C ILE A 51 21.32 4.38 -11.63
N ALA A 52 20.92 5.38 -10.85
CA ALA A 52 20.93 6.77 -11.30
C ALA A 52 22.36 7.28 -11.58
N ASP A 53 23.34 6.91 -10.75
CA ASP A 53 24.74 7.24 -10.95
C ASP A 53 25.32 6.55 -12.22
N GLU A 54 25.02 5.26 -12.42
CA GLU A 54 25.39 4.50 -13.63
C GLU A 54 24.80 5.14 -14.91
N LEU A 55 23.61 5.75 -14.80
CA LEU A 55 22.99 6.51 -15.88
C LEU A 55 23.55 7.95 -16.01
N GLY A 56 24.48 8.36 -15.15
CA GLY A 56 25.22 9.63 -15.23
C GLY A 56 24.52 10.82 -14.54
N PHE A 57 23.65 10.59 -13.58
CA PHE A 57 23.05 11.64 -12.76
C PHE A 57 23.89 11.94 -11.51
N LYS A 58 23.75 13.16 -10.99
CA LYS A 58 24.25 13.48 -9.64
C LYS A 58 23.29 12.88 -8.62
N THR A 59 23.81 12.13 -7.67
CA THR A 59 23.00 11.48 -6.64
C THR A 59 23.37 11.95 -5.25
N VAL A 60 22.38 12.01 -4.37
CA VAL A 60 22.56 12.34 -2.95
C VAL A 60 21.68 11.39 -2.13
N ASN A 61 22.28 10.82 -1.09
CA ASN A 61 21.57 10.08 -0.05
C ASN A 61 21.32 11.02 1.15
N LEU A 62 20.10 11.12 1.61
CA LEU A 62 19.67 11.88 2.77
C LEU A 62 19.36 10.92 3.93
N ASP A 63 20.42 10.49 4.61
CA ASP A 63 20.40 9.67 5.84
C ASP A 63 19.59 8.36 5.73
N ASN A 64 19.49 7.79 4.53
CA ASN A 64 18.65 6.62 4.24
C ASN A 64 17.14 6.81 4.55
N TYR A 65 16.67 8.04 4.74
CA TYR A 65 15.24 8.37 4.69
C TYR A 65 14.75 8.45 3.26
N CYS A 66 15.54 9.10 2.41
CA CYS A 66 15.34 9.22 0.97
C CYS A 66 16.65 9.58 0.30
N GLY A 67 16.65 9.63 -1.00
CA GLY A 67 17.73 10.18 -1.79
C GLY A 67 17.19 10.78 -3.07
N TYR A 68 18.05 11.38 -3.88
CA TYR A 68 17.60 11.91 -5.15
C TYR A 68 18.66 11.83 -6.25
N ALA A 69 18.19 11.81 -7.49
CA ALA A 69 18.95 12.05 -8.70
C ALA A 69 18.57 13.41 -9.27
N GLU A 70 19.55 14.19 -9.72
CA GLU A 70 19.33 15.56 -10.17
C GLU A 70 20.02 15.85 -11.51
N MET A 71 19.38 16.68 -12.33
CA MET A 71 19.95 17.26 -13.54
C MET A 71 19.46 18.70 -13.75
N GLY A 72 20.12 19.43 -14.66
CA GLY A 72 19.80 20.83 -14.98
C GLY A 72 20.52 21.82 -14.07
N GLU A 73 20.24 23.09 -14.29
CA GLU A 73 20.87 24.22 -13.58
C GLU A 73 19.79 25.24 -13.19
N GLY A 74 20.09 26.10 -12.22
CA GLY A 74 19.20 27.16 -11.73
C GLY A 74 18.84 27.02 -10.27
N ASP A 75 18.14 28.03 -9.77
CA ASP A 75 17.77 28.14 -8.36
C ASP A 75 16.47 27.37 -8.03
N GLU A 76 15.58 27.24 -9.01
CA GLU A 76 14.30 26.54 -8.84
C GLU A 76 14.42 25.04 -9.13
N ILE A 77 13.67 24.24 -8.38
CA ILE A 77 13.66 22.79 -8.50
C ILE A 77 12.25 22.29 -8.84
N VAL A 78 12.15 21.53 -9.90
CA VAL A 78 10.98 20.72 -10.20
C VAL A 78 11.20 19.32 -9.62
N GLY A 79 10.37 18.95 -8.66
CA GLY A 79 10.42 17.64 -8.00
C GLY A 79 9.60 16.59 -8.73
N ILE A 80 10.15 15.38 -8.83
CA ILE A 80 9.42 14.16 -9.14
C ILE A 80 9.57 13.30 -7.90
N ALA A 81 8.48 13.05 -7.18
CA ALA A 81 8.54 12.34 -5.90
C ALA A 81 7.95 10.93 -6.07
N GLY A 82 8.77 9.92 -5.83
CA GLY A 82 8.37 8.52 -5.81
C GLY A 82 8.99 7.79 -4.62
N HIS A 83 8.75 6.48 -4.51
CA HIS A 83 9.25 5.68 -3.41
C HIS A 83 9.76 4.30 -3.84
N LEU A 84 10.61 3.72 -3.01
CA LEU A 84 11.23 2.41 -3.24
C LEU A 84 10.80 1.38 -2.18
N ASP A 85 10.16 1.81 -1.10
CA ASP A 85 9.51 0.89 -0.15
C ASP A 85 8.27 0.27 -0.77
N ILE A 86 7.83 -0.83 -0.20
CA ILE A 86 6.71 -1.63 -0.70
C ILE A 86 5.82 -2.07 0.47
N VAL A 87 4.53 -2.26 0.19
CA VAL A 87 3.61 -2.95 1.10
C VAL A 87 4.00 -4.41 1.30
N PRO A 88 3.56 -5.06 2.39
CA PRO A 88 3.72 -6.50 2.57
C PRO A 88 3.24 -7.28 1.36
N VAL A 89 4.02 -8.29 0.94
CA VAL A 89 3.71 -9.03 -0.29
C VAL A 89 2.46 -9.90 -0.17
N GLY A 90 2.08 -10.31 1.05
CA GLY A 90 0.95 -11.21 1.24
C GLY A 90 1.22 -12.62 0.72
N GLY A 91 0.12 -13.41 0.54
CA GLY A 91 0.16 -14.75 -0.04
C GLY A 91 -0.40 -14.80 -1.47
N ASP A 92 -0.44 -16.01 -2.04
CA ASP A 92 -1.12 -16.33 -3.30
C ASP A 92 -0.57 -15.63 -4.56
N TRP A 93 0.75 -15.40 -4.64
CA TRP A 93 1.40 -14.93 -5.84
C TRP A 93 1.55 -16.05 -6.88
N THR A 94 1.19 -15.76 -8.14
CA THR A 94 1.41 -16.67 -9.27
C THR A 94 2.89 -16.78 -9.62
N TYR A 95 3.63 -15.68 -9.50
CA TYR A 95 5.08 -15.58 -9.72
C TYR A 95 5.76 -15.12 -8.43
N ASP A 96 7.07 -15.36 -8.30
CA ASP A 96 7.85 -14.85 -7.18
C ASP A 96 7.79 -13.32 -7.14
N PRO A 97 7.29 -12.70 -6.06
CA PRO A 97 7.16 -11.25 -5.96
C PRO A 97 8.48 -10.49 -6.02
N PHE A 98 9.60 -11.14 -5.69
CA PHE A 98 10.94 -10.54 -5.71
C PHE A 98 11.76 -10.92 -6.95
N LYS A 99 11.10 -11.43 -7.97
CA LYS A 99 11.72 -11.73 -9.27
C LYS A 99 10.90 -11.10 -10.38
N LEU A 100 11.49 -10.15 -11.11
CA LEU A 100 10.84 -9.61 -12.30
C LEU A 100 10.58 -10.73 -13.31
N THR A 101 9.32 -11.05 -13.54
CA THR A 101 8.91 -12.08 -14.51
C THR A 101 8.18 -11.40 -15.66
N ARG A 102 8.61 -11.70 -16.89
CA ARG A 102 7.97 -11.20 -18.11
C ARG A 102 7.17 -12.30 -18.79
N GLU A 103 5.94 -11.99 -19.14
CA GLU A 103 5.07 -12.85 -19.93
C GLU A 103 4.36 -12.02 -21.02
N GLY A 104 4.79 -12.19 -22.26
CA GLY A 104 4.34 -11.35 -23.38
C GLY A 104 4.71 -9.89 -23.16
N ASP A 105 3.70 -9.04 -23.13
CA ASP A 105 3.83 -7.57 -22.93
C ASP A 105 3.66 -7.15 -21.46
N HIS A 106 3.54 -8.10 -20.54
CA HIS A 106 3.36 -7.84 -19.12
C HIS A 106 4.61 -8.21 -18.34
N VAL A 107 4.84 -7.45 -17.28
CA VAL A 107 5.87 -7.75 -16.26
C VAL A 107 5.23 -7.86 -14.89
N TYR A 108 5.69 -8.83 -14.12
CA TYR A 108 5.15 -9.18 -12.80
C TYR A 108 6.25 -9.12 -11.76
N GLY A 109 5.93 -8.57 -10.61
CA GLY A 109 6.80 -8.44 -9.44
C GLY A 109 6.28 -7.38 -8.49
N ARG A 110 6.61 -7.45 -7.21
CA ARG A 110 6.22 -6.43 -6.23
C ARG A 110 6.97 -5.12 -6.52
N GLY A 111 6.23 -4.01 -6.64
CA GLY A 111 6.80 -2.69 -6.94
C GLY A 111 6.92 -2.37 -8.44
N THR A 112 6.51 -3.27 -9.36
CA THR A 112 6.55 -2.99 -10.81
C THR A 112 5.64 -1.83 -11.21
N THR A 113 4.56 -1.60 -10.49
CA THR A 113 3.59 -0.53 -10.74
C THR A 113 3.65 0.53 -9.64
N ASP A 114 3.95 0.14 -8.40
CA ASP A 114 3.90 0.94 -7.19
C ASP A 114 5.16 0.68 -6.36
N ASP A 115 6.20 1.53 -6.38
CA ASP A 115 6.41 2.67 -7.29
C ASP A 115 7.79 2.56 -7.96
N LYS A 116 8.49 1.38 -7.83
CA LYS A 116 9.84 1.14 -8.41
C LYS A 116 9.87 1.29 -9.93
N GLY A 117 8.79 0.87 -10.61
CA GLY A 117 8.65 1.02 -12.07
C GLY A 117 8.54 2.49 -12.47
N PRO A 118 7.55 3.25 -11.99
CA PRO A 118 7.39 4.67 -12.29
C PRO A 118 8.61 5.52 -11.95
N ILE A 119 9.34 5.22 -10.86
CA ILE A 119 10.64 5.86 -10.57
C ILE A 119 11.63 5.66 -11.72
N LEU A 120 11.75 4.43 -12.24
CA LEU A 120 12.65 4.19 -13.38
C LEU A 120 12.14 4.85 -14.66
N GLU A 121 10.84 4.84 -14.91
CA GLU A 121 10.25 5.55 -16.05
C GLU A 121 10.60 7.05 -16.00
N ALA A 122 10.47 7.69 -14.83
CA ALA A 122 10.87 9.07 -14.63
C ALA A 122 12.38 9.27 -14.83
N LEU A 123 13.22 8.37 -14.32
CA LEU A 123 14.67 8.44 -14.47
C LEU A 123 15.10 8.33 -15.94
N TYR A 124 14.47 7.42 -16.70
CA TYR A 124 14.75 7.26 -18.13
C TYR A 124 14.18 8.42 -18.95
N ALA A 125 13.07 9.01 -18.55
CA ALA A 125 12.58 10.26 -19.17
C ALA A 125 13.57 11.42 -18.96
N MET A 126 14.13 11.55 -17.75
CA MET A 126 15.19 12.52 -17.47
C MET A 126 16.44 12.24 -18.32
N LYS A 127 16.85 10.97 -18.45
CA LYS A 127 17.95 10.55 -19.32
C LYS A 127 17.74 10.97 -20.76
N LEU A 128 16.58 10.70 -21.32
CA LEU A 128 16.24 11.09 -22.69
C LEU A 128 16.33 12.61 -22.91
N LEU A 129 15.77 13.41 -22.01
CA LEU A 129 15.86 14.87 -22.08
C LEU A 129 17.30 15.35 -22.10
N ARG A 130 18.14 14.80 -21.22
CA ARG A 130 19.55 15.13 -21.15
C ARG A 130 20.30 14.73 -22.40
N ASP A 131 20.12 13.49 -22.87
CA ASP A 131 20.82 12.93 -24.02
C ASP A 131 20.44 13.63 -25.32
N HIS A 132 19.23 14.19 -25.41
CA HIS A 132 18.81 15.11 -26.50
C HIS A 132 19.29 16.55 -26.33
N GLY A 133 20.03 16.84 -25.27
CA GLY A 133 20.57 18.20 -25.04
C GLY A 133 19.49 19.24 -24.76
N VAL A 134 18.35 18.82 -24.22
CA VAL A 134 17.27 19.73 -23.81
C VAL A 134 17.79 20.65 -22.72
N LYS A 135 17.78 21.96 -23.01
CA LYS A 135 18.19 22.96 -22.02
C LYS A 135 17.04 23.25 -21.07
N LEU A 136 17.28 22.90 -19.82
CA LEU A 136 16.34 23.19 -18.74
C LEU A 136 16.71 24.53 -18.09
N ASN A 137 15.71 25.31 -17.74
CA ASN A 137 15.87 26.56 -16.97
C ASN A 137 15.65 26.38 -15.47
N LYS A 138 15.42 25.14 -15.04
CA LYS A 138 15.28 24.72 -13.65
C LYS A 138 15.98 23.37 -13.47
N ARG A 139 16.37 23.08 -12.26
CA ARG A 139 16.81 21.71 -11.91
C ARG A 139 15.60 20.77 -11.89
N VAL A 140 15.81 19.55 -12.32
CA VAL A 140 14.82 18.45 -12.16
C VAL A 140 15.42 17.45 -11.19
N ARG A 141 14.68 17.14 -10.15
CA ARG A 141 15.08 16.25 -9.06
C ARG A 141 14.09 15.12 -8.89
N LEU A 142 14.55 13.89 -9.14
CA LEU A 142 13.80 12.67 -8.86
C LEU A 142 14.14 12.22 -7.43
N ILE A 143 13.16 12.27 -6.55
CA ILE A 143 13.27 11.86 -5.15
C ILE A 143 12.81 10.41 -5.04
N MET A 144 13.62 9.59 -4.37
CA MET A 144 13.39 8.18 -4.10
C MET A 144 13.17 8.02 -2.59
N GLY A 145 11.93 7.94 -2.16
CA GLY A 145 11.53 7.77 -0.76
C GLY A 145 11.69 6.33 -0.28
N CYS A 146 11.83 6.16 1.04
CA CYS A 146 11.97 4.85 1.69
C CYS A 146 10.85 4.53 2.67
N ASN A 147 9.79 5.34 2.74
CA ASN A 147 8.67 5.16 3.66
C ASN A 147 7.44 5.95 3.20
N GLU A 148 6.98 5.73 1.99
CA GLU A 148 5.72 6.32 1.52
C GLU A 148 4.54 5.54 2.10
N GLU A 149 4.53 4.23 1.95
CA GLU A 149 3.48 3.28 2.27
C GLU A 149 3.03 3.28 3.75
N THR A 150 3.86 3.79 4.63
CA THR A 150 3.61 3.78 6.07
C THR A 150 3.82 5.14 6.73
N GLY A 151 3.41 6.22 6.03
CA GLY A 151 3.26 7.55 6.60
C GLY A 151 4.23 8.61 6.12
N SER A 152 4.87 8.42 4.97
CA SER A 152 5.68 9.42 4.24
C SER A 152 6.72 10.17 5.09
N ARG A 153 7.30 9.49 6.10
CA ARG A 153 8.34 10.08 6.96
C ARG A 153 9.61 10.44 6.17
N CYS A 154 9.83 9.79 5.04
CA CYS A 154 10.88 10.10 4.09
C CYS A 154 10.75 11.53 3.55
N MET A 155 9.56 11.95 3.14
CA MET A 155 9.31 13.30 2.65
C MET A 155 9.31 14.33 3.78
N ALA A 156 8.86 13.98 4.98
CA ALA A 156 8.99 14.83 6.15
C ALA A 156 10.47 15.13 6.47
N HIS A 157 11.36 14.15 6.33
CA HIS A 157 12.81 14.34 6.48
C HIS A 157 13.39 15.21 5.35
N TYR A 158 13.03 14.89 4.09
CA TYR A 158 13.44 15.69 2.93
C TYR A 158 13.18 17.20 3.15
N ASN A 159 11.97 17.53 3.58
CA ASN A 159 11.56 18.93 3.83
C ASN A 159 12.34 19.62 4.97
N GLN A 160 13.02 18.87 5.81
CA GLN A 160 13.85 19.42 6.91
C GLN A 160 15.29 19.67 6.49
N VAL A 161 15.84 18.84 5.58
CA VAL A 161 17.28 18.82 5.31
C VAL A 161 17.67 19.20 3.89
N ALA A 162 16.70 19.27 2.97
CA ALA A 162 16.93 19.55 1.56
C ALA A 162 16.28 20.87 1.13
N GLU A 163 16.64 21.31 -0.07
CA GLU A 163 16.08 22.53 -0.69
C GLU A 163 14.59 22.32 -1.02
N GLU A 164 13.83 23.40 -0.89
CA GLU A 164 12.40 23.44 -1.22
C GLU A 164 12.16 23.24 -2.72
N LEU A 165 11.12 22.49 -3.05
CA LEU A 165 10.67 22.29 -4.43
C LEU A 165 9.77 23.46 -4.85
N SER A 166 10.02 24.04 -6.00
CA SER A 166 9.16 25.10 -6.56
C SER A 166 7.82 24.56 -7.05
N CYS A 167 7.82 23.35 -7.57
CA CYS A 167 6.65 22.58 -8.01
C CYS A 167 7.08 21.12 -8.22
N GLY A 168 6.12 20.24 -8.45
CA GLY A 168 6.42 18.83 -8.71
C GLY A 168 5.17 18.00 -8.99
N PHE A 169 5.41 16.72 -9.20
CA PHE A 169 4.38 15.70 -9.32
C PHE A 169 4.88 14.38 -8.75
N THR A 170 3.97 13.47 -8.50
CA THR A 170 4.29 12.07 -8.20
C THR A 170 3.83 11.19 -9.38
N PRO A 171 4.66 10.23 -9.84
CA PRO A 171 4.27 9.28 -10.86
C PRO A 171 3.47 8.09 -10.28
N ASP A 172 3.26 8.06 -8.98
CA ASP A 172 2.60 7.01 -8.23
C ASP A 172 1.07 7.05 -8.37
N ALA A 173 0.59 7.07 -9.61
CA ALA A 173 -0.84 7.11 -9.91
C ALA A 173 -1.15 6.82 -11.38
N ASN A 174 -2.43 6.66 -11.69
CA ASN A 174 -2.91 6.43 -13.05
C ASN A 174 -2.90 7.71 -13.89
N PHE A 175 -2.67 7.55 -15.21
CA PHE A 175 -2.85 8.62 -16.18
C PHE A 175 -4.33 8.95 -16.42
N PRO A 176 -4.65 10.18 -16.91
CA PRO A 176 -3.70 11.24 -17.31
C PRO A 176 -3.20 12.12 -16.17
N CYS A 177 -4.00 12.43 -15.19
CA CYS A 177 -3.65 13.23 -14.03
C CYS A 177 -4.74 13.09 -12.97
N ILE A 178 -4.36 12.74 -11.78
CA ILE A 178 -5.24 12.73 -10.61
C ILE A 178 -5.18 14.10 -9.97
N HIS A 179 -6.32 14.76 -9.84
CA HIS A 179 -6.45 16.10 -9.26
C HIS A 179 -7.33 16.15 -8.01
N GLY A 180 -7.71 14.99 -7.50
CA GLY A 180 -8.50 14.87 -6.28
C GLY A 180 -8.34 13.49 -5.67
N GLU A 181 -8.25 13.43 -4.35
CA GLU A 181 -8.05 12.22 -3.58
C GLU A 181 -9.15 12.05 -2.54
N LYS A 182 -9.42 10.81 -2.14
CA LYS A 182 -10.31 10.52 -1.02
C LYS A 182 -9.59 10.83 0.29
N GLY A 183 -10.32 11.44 1.24
CA GLY A 183 -9.82 11.61 2.59
C GLY A 183 -9.54 10.27 3.27
N GLN A 184 -8.50 10.23 4.09
CA GLN A 184 -8.17 9.07 4.91
C GLN A 184 -8.52 9.36 6.36
N LEU A 185 -9.18 8.39 7.02
CA LEU A 185 -9.52 8.46 8.43
C LEU A 185 -9.14 7.12 9.08
N GLY A 186 -8.09 7.14 9.88
CA GLY A 186 -7.67 6.00 10.69
C GLY A 186 -8.21 6.14 12.11
N MET A 187 -8.84 5.08 12.62
CA MET A 187 -9.40 5.06 13.96
C MET A 187 -9.10 3.74 14.66
N MET A 188 -9.02 3.80 15.98
CA MET A 188 -8.91 2.62 16.82
C MET A 188 -10.09 2.60 17.80
N ALA A 189 -10.91 1.57 17.72
CA ALA A 189 -12.03 1.37 18.64
C ALA A 189 -11.66 0.40 19.75
N TYR A 190 -12.04 0.72 20.96
CA TYR A 190 -11.87 -0.14 22.13
C TYR A 190 -13.24 -0.52 22.64
N SER A 191 -13.48 -1.83 22.83
CA SER A 191 -14.71 -2.36 23.40
C SER A 191 -14.43 -3.07 24.73
N LYS A 192 -15.37 -2.97 25.67
CA LYS A 192 -15.41 -3.78 26.88
C LYS A 192 -16.34 -4.99 26.72
N ASN A 193 -16.73 -5.32 25.52
CA ASN A 193 -17.57 -6.49 25.23
C ASN A 193 -16.81 -7.77 25.63
N THR A 194 -17.43 -8.59 26.45
CA THR A 194 -16.87 -9.86 26.97
C THR A 194 -17.42 -11.08 26.24
N ARG A 195 -18.32 -10.91 25.27
CA ARG A 195 -18.85 -12.05 24.46
C ARG A 195 -17.86 -12.53 23.42
N ILE A 196 -17.02 -11.66 22.90
CA ILE A 196 -15.95 -12.05 21.98
C ILE A 196 -14.72 -12.37 22.82
N LEU A 197 -14.33 -13.63 22.86
CA LEU A 197 -13.15 -14.10 23.59
C LEU A 197 -11.88 -13.79 22.82
N SER A 198 -11.90 -13.97 21.51
CA SER A 198 -10.83 -13.54 20.60
C SER A 198 -11.37 -13.25 19.21
N MET A 199 -10.71 -12.35 18.47
CA MET A 199 -10.99 -12.06 17.09
C MET A 199 -9.69 -11.72 16.37
N ASN A 200 -9.36 -12.48 15.34
CA ASN A 200 -8.15 -12.32 14.55
C ASN A 200 -8.49 -12.28 13.07
N GLY A 201 -8.10 -11.22 12.39
CA GLY A 201 -8.34 -11.05 10.95
C GLY A 201 -7.74 -9.76 10.42
N GLY A 202 -7.54 -9.72 9.10
CA GLY A 202 -6.91 -8.61 8.42
C GLY A 202 -5.40 -8.55 8.63
N PHE A 203 -4.69 -7.97 7.67
CA PHE A 203 -3.22 -7.86 7.69
C PHE A 203 -2.75 -6.41 7.69
N VAL A 204 -3.47 -5.52 6.99
CA VAL A 204 -3.11 -4.11 6.83
C VAL A 204 -4.36 -3.23 6.90
N SER A 205 -4.18 -1.99 7.35
CA SER A 205 -5.29 -1.06 7.60
C SER A 205 -5.97 -0.53 6.33
N ASN A 206 -5.28 -0.56 5.18
CA ASN A 206 -5.79 -0.12 3.90
C ASN A 206 -6.40 -1.24 3.04
N ALA A 207 -6.45 -2.47 3.55
CA ALA A 207 -7.12 -3.59 2.90
C ALA A 207 -8.31 -4.09 3.71
N MET A 208 -9.35 -4.51 3.01
CA MET A 208 -10.51 -5.14 3.63
C MET A 208 -10.11 -6.49 4.24
N CYS A 209 -10.58 -6.77 5.44
CA CYS A 209 -10.36 -8.03 6.13
C CYS A 209 -11.03 -9.17 5.35
N ASP A 210 -10.25 -9.94 4.61
CA ASP A 210 -10.71 -11.03 3.76
C ASP A 210 -10.81 -12.36 4.51
N THR A 211 -10.09 -12.52 5.61
CA THR A 211 -10.16 -13.71 6.47
C THR A 211 -10.27 -13.30 7.93
N CYS A 212 -11.14 -13.97 8.68
CA CYS A 212 -11.30 -13.74 10.11
C CYS A 212 -11.61 -15.02 10.85
N THR A 213 -11.01 -15.17 12.04
CA THR A 213 -11.36 -16.22 13.00
C THR A 213 -11.79 -15.55 14.32
N THR A 214 -12.97 -15.90 14.79
CA THR A 214 -13.55 -15.34 16.02
C THR A 214 -13.95 -16.48 16.95
N VAL A 215 -13.68 -16.32 18.25
CA VAL A 215 -14.07 -17.26 19.31
C VAL A 215 -15.04 -16.57 20.25
N ILE A 216 -16.18 -17.24 20.49
CA ILE A 216 -17.22 -16.77 21.40
C ILE A 216 -17.65 -17.92 22.33
N PRO A 217 -18.26 -17.66 23.50
CA PRO A 217 -18.87 -18.70 24.32
C PRO A 217 -19.97 -19.43 23.55
N ALA A 218 -20.03 -20.75 23.71
CA ALA A 218 -21.14 -21.53 23.18
C ALA A 218 -22.38 -21.30 24.03
N GLU A 219 -23.54 -21.14 23.38
CA GLU A 219 -24.87 -21.07 23.98
C GLU A 219 -25.80 -22.04 23.22
N ASP A 220 -26.89 -22.46 23.86
CA ASP A 220 -27.85 -23.36 23.24
C ASP A 220 -28.37 -22.81 21.90
N ASP A 221 -28.41 -23.66 20.87
CA ASP A 221 -28.86 -23.35 19.51
C ASP A 221 -28.07 -22.24 18.77
N LEU A 222 -26.99 -21.69 19.37
CA LEU A 222 -26.26 -20.58 18.76
C LEU A 222 -25.48 -21.01 17.52
N LYS A 223 -24.93 -22.22 17.50
CA LYS A 223 -24.21 -22.77 16.38
C LYS A 223 -25.09 -22.88 15.14
N GLU A 224 -26.28 -23.50 15.28
CA GLU A 224 -27.25 -23.68 14.19
C GLU A 224 -27.75 -22.33 13.67
N LYS A 225 -27.99 -21.38 14.57
CA LYS A 225 -28.40 -20.00 14.19
C LYS A 225 -27.31 -19.30 13.39
N LEU A 226 -26.04 -19.40 13.81
CA LEU A 226 -24.91 -18.83 13.11
C LEU A 226 -24.72 -19.47 11.73
N GLU A 227 -24.73 -20.79 11.63
CA GLU A 227 -24.61 -21.50 10.37
C GLU A 227 -25.73 -21.12 9.40
N ALA A 228 -26.96 -21.00 9.88
CA ALA A 228 -28.11 -20.56 9.09
C ALA A 228 -27.91 -19.09 8.61
N ALA A 229 -27.49 -18.20 9.48
CA ALA A 229 -27.27 -16.80 9.13
C ALA A 229 -26.10 -16.62 8.13
N LEU A 230 -24.96 -17.27 8.39
CA LEU A 230 -23.79 -17.20 7.53
C LEU A 230 -24.04 -17.78 6.12
N SER A 231 -24.95 -18.77 6.00
CA SER A 231 -25.34 -19.37 4.71
C SER A 231 -25.98 -18.37 3.73
N HIS A 232 -26.54 -17.28 4.23
CA HIS A 232 -27.16 -16.21 3.43
C HIS A 232 -26.23 -15.04 3.13
N THR A 233 -24.98 -15.10 3.57
CA THR A 233 -24.00 -14.04 3.37
C THR A 233 -23.27 -14.17 2.03
N LYS A 234 -22.44 -13.15 1.69
CA LYS A 234 -21.57 -13.17 0.50
C LYS A 234 -20.18 -13.75 0.78
N LEU A 235 -19.99 -14.43 1.91
CA LEU A 235 -18.73 -15.10 2.21
C LEU A 235 -18.41 -16.18 1.17
N GLN A 236 -17.14 -16.33 0.82
CA GLN A 236 -16.67 -17.41 -0.04
C GLN A 236 -16.63 -18.75 0.70
N GLU A 237 -16.30 -18.69 1.99
CA GLU A 237 -16.21 -19.86 2.86
C GLU A 237 -16.50 -19.46 4.30
N TYR A 238 -17.13 -20.34 5.06
CA TYR A 238 -17.25 -20.22 6.51
C TYR A 238 -17.25 -21.59 7.17
N LYS A 239 -16.86 -21.64 8.43
CA LYS A 239 -16.89 -22.85 9.25
C LYS A 239 -17.19 -22.46 10.70
N VAL A 240 -18.13 -23.17 11.34
CA VAL A 240 -18.42 -23.01 12.76
C VAL A 240 -18.11 -24.34 13.45
N THR A 241 -17.23 -24.32 14.43
CA THR A 241 -16.86 -25.48 15.23
C THR A 241 -17.12 -25.21 16.70
N GLU A 242 -17.58 -26.24 17.40
CA GLU A 242 -17.81 -26.16 18.85
C GLU A 242 -16.86 -27.11 19.56
N GLU A 243 -16.13 -26.60 20.54
CA GLU A 243 -15.22 -27.36 21.36
C GLU A 243 -15.09 -26.71 22.76
N ASN A 244 -15.12 -27.50 23.81
CA ASN A 244 -14.92 -27.06 25.21
C ASN A 244 -15.81 -25.89 25.66
N GLY A 245 -17.04 -25.79 25.15
CA GLY A 245 -17.98 -24.71 25.47
C GLY A 245 -17.71 -23.40 24.76
N GLU A 246 -16.92 -23.42 23.68
CA GLU A 246 -16.63 -22.30 22.83
C GLU A 246 -17.00 -22.61 21.37
N LEU A 247 -17.47 -21.60 20.67
CA LEU A 247 -17.67 -21.61 19.21
C LEU A 247 -16.52 -20.87 18.54
N THR A 248 -15.83 -21.56 17.65
CA THR A 248 -14.86 -20.96 16.74
C THR A 248 -15.49 -20.76 15.38
N ILE A 249 -15.53 -19.53 14.92
CA ILE A 249 -16.11 -19.12 13.64
C ILE A 249 -14.96 -18.68 12.74
N TYR A 250 -14.76 -19.40 11.66
CA TYR A 250 -13.87 -18.97 10.57
C TYR A 250 -14.71 -18.44 9.43
N ALA A 251 -14.27 -17.35 8.80
CA ALA A 251 -14.88 -16.81 7.60
C ALA A 251 -13.83 -16.35 6.59
N LYS A 252 -14.13 -16.56 5.31
CA LYS A 252 -13.38 -16.04 4.17
C LYS A 252 -14.29 -15.19 3.30
N GLY A 253 -13.96 -13.92 3.18
CA GLY A 253 -14.62 -12.95 2.32
C GLY A 253 -13.86 -12.75 1.00
N VAL A 254 -13.88 -11.51 0.49
CA VAL A 254 -13.21 -11.11 -0.75
C VAL A 254 -12.31 -9.92 -0.44
N PRO A 255 -11.00 -9.99 -0.72
CA PRO A 255 -10.11 -8.86 -0.52
C PRO A 255 -10.49 -7.69 -1.43
N ALA A 256 -10.31 -6.48 -0.93
CA ALA A 256 -10.40 -5.24 -1.69
C ALA A 256 -9.60 -4.14 -1.01
N HIS A 257 -9.17 -3.15 -1.76
CA HIS A 257 -8.56 -1.96 -1.19
C HIS A 257 -9.61 -1.14 -0.40
N ALA A 258 -9.22 -0.54 0.72
CA ALA A 258 -10.13 0.23 1.58
C ALA A 258 -10.81 1.40 0.85
N SER A 259 -10.19 1.94 -0.21
CA SER A 259 -10.79 2.98 -1.06
C SER A 259 -11.90 2.49 -1.98
N THR A 260 -12.02 1.17 -2.19
CA THR A 260 -13.02 0.52 -3.06
C THR A 260 -13.73 -0.65 -2.34
N PRO A 261 -14.28 -0.45 -1.14
CA PRO A 261 -14.79 -1.53 -0.30
C PRO A 261 -15.98 -2.27 -0.92
N HIS A 262 -16.67 -1.67 -1.88
CA HIS A 262 -17.78 -2.28 -2.61
C HIS A 262 -17.37 -3.46 -3.51
N LEU A 263 -16.06 -3.59 -3.78
CA LEU A 263 -15.51 -4.71 -4.55
C LEU A 263 -15.16 -5.92 -3.68
N GLY A 264 -15.19 -5.77 -2.36
CA GLY A 264 -14.82 -6.80 -1.41
C GLY A 264 -15.95 -7.28 -0.51
N VAL A 265 -15.63 -8.28 0.31
CA VAL A 265 -16.51 -8.81 1.38
C VAL A 265 -15.69 -8.89 2.66
N ASN A 266 -16.04 -8.11 3.66
CA ASN A 266 -15.34 -8.06 4.94
C ASN A 266 -15.74 -9.24 5.83
N ALA A 267 -14.83 -10.20 5.99
CA ALA A 267 -15.07 -11.41 6.79
C ALA A 267 -15.33 -11.10 8.28
N ALA A 268 -14.55 -10.18 8.86
CA ALA A 268 -14.72 -9.77 10.25
C ALA A 268 -16.07 -9.10 10.49
N GLY A 269 -16.48 -8.21 9.56
CA GLY A 269 -17.74 -7.51 9.63
C GLY A 269 -18.96 -8.43 9.54
N VAL A 270 -18.90 -9.42 8.67
CA VAL A 270 -19.99 -10.40 8.55
C VAL A 270 -20.11 -11.23 9.82
N ILE A 271 -19.01 -11.79 10.35
CA ILE A 271 -19.06 -12.58 11.60
C ILE A 271 -19.65 -11.74 12.74
N GLN A 272 -19.21 -10.50 12.87
CA GLN A 272 -19.63 -9.64 13.95
C GLN A 272 -21.13 -9.31 13.87
N ALA A 273 -21.64 -9.01 12.68
CA ALA A 273 -23.06 -8.72 12.47
C ALA A 273 -23.95 -9.91 12.88
N GLU A 274 -23.51 -11.12 12.59
CA GLU A 274 -24.28 -12.35 12.84
C GLU A 274 -24.09 -12.90 14.26
N SER A 275 -22.98 -12.56 14.96
CA SER A 275 -22.69 -13.04 16.31
C SER A 275 -23.39 -12.24 17.41
N GLU A 276 -24.03 -11.12 17.09
CA GLU A 276 -24.71 -10.27 18.07
C GLU A 276 -26.23 -10.48 18.00
N PRO A 277 -26.92 -10.64 19.14
CA PRO A 277 -28.37 -10.74 19.14
C PRO A 277 -29.01 -9.43 18.66
N HIS A 278 -30.02 -9.55 17.82
CA HIS A 278 -30.83 -8.42 17.35
C HIS A 278 -31.34 -7.59 18.52
N GLY A 279 -30.83 -6.38 18.69
CA GLY A 279 -31.24 -5.44 19.74
C GLY A 279 -30.15 -5.05 20.75
N SER A 280 -29.04 -5.76 20.86
CA SER A 280 -27.87 -5.27 21.58
C SER A 280 -27.08 -4.34 20.66
N HIS A 281 -27.04 -3.06 20.99
CA HIS A 281 -26.24 -2.11 20.23
C HIS A 281 -24.76 -2.34 20.48
N CYS A 282 -24.13 -3.18 19.66
CA CYS A 282 -22.69 -3.30 19.63
C CYS A 282 -22.09 -2.06 18.97
N SER A 283 -21.36 -1.30 19.74
CA SER A 283 -20.61 -0.14 19.25
C SER A 283 -19.60 -0.48 18.15
N MET A 284 -19.30 -1.75 17.97
CA MET A 284 -18.34 -2.26 16.98
C MET A 284 -19.00 -2.66 15.64
N CYS A 285 -20.31 -2.99 15.61
CA CYS A 285 -21.02 -3.28 14.37
C CYS A 285 -21.07 -2.08 13.41
N LEU A 286 -20.96 -0.87 13.93
CA LEU A 286 -20.94 0.37 13.13
C LEU A 286 -19.66 0.52 12.31
N LEU A 287 -18.57 -0.10 12.76
CA LEU A 287 -17.22 0.04 12.17
C LEU A 287 -17.03 -0.70 10.85
N ILE A 288 -17.89 -1.65 10.55
CA ILE A 288 -17.60 -2.62 9.50
C ILE A 288 -18.65 -2.59 8.38
N HIS A 289 -19.78 -1.94 8.58
CA HIS A 289 -20.72 -1.58 7.53
C HIS A 289 -20.29 -0.29 6.79
N GLY A 290 -19.04 -0.26 6.34
CA GLY A 290 -18.65 0.60 5.24
C GLY A 290 -19.36 0.09 3.99
N THR A 291 -20.63 0.45 3.81
CA THR A 291 -21.27 0.31 2.50
C THR A 291 -20.52 1.28 1.59
N GLY A 292 -19.86 0.75 0.55
CA GLY A 292 -19.05 1.48 -0.41
C GLY A 292 -19.81 2.50 -1.27
N THR A 293 -20.63 3.34 -0.66
CA THR A 293 -21.41 4.37 -1.33
C THR A 293 -20.86 5.77 -1.12
N GLY A 294 -19.63 5.92 -0.59
CA GLY A 294 -19.01 7.26 -0.44
C GLY A 294 -19.72 8.20 0.53
N TYR A 295 -20.71 7.70 1.27
CA TYR A 295 -21.34 8.46 2.34
C TYR A 295 -20.56 8.25 3.63
N PRO A 296 -20.32 9.31 4.41
CA PRO A 296 -19.78 9.16 5.74
C PRO A 296 -20.73 8.22 6.51
N ALA A 297 -20.15 7.24 7.21
CA ALA A 297 -20.91 6.48 8.19
C ALA A 297 -21.64 7.49 9.07
N SER A 298 -22.94 7.30 9.28
CA SER A 298 -23.72 8.24 10.08
C SER A 298 -23.13 8.31 11.49
N PHE A 299 -22.58 9.45 11.83
CA PHE A 299 -22.04 9.71 13.16
C PHE A 299 -23.22 9.95 14.12
N ASP A 300 -23.40 9.05 15.06
CA ASP A 300 -24.31 9.27 16.18
C ASP A 300 -23.50 9.89 17.32
N ALA A 301 -23.66 11.21 17.50
CA ALA A 301 -22.90 11.98 18.49
C ALA A 301 -23.16 11.52 19.94
N ASP A 302 -24.27 10.86 20.22
CA ASP A 302 -24.60 10.38 21.56
C ASP A 302 -23.92 9.04 21.91
N ARG A 303 -23.38 8.34 20.95
CA ARG A 303 -22.84 6.98 21.13
C ARG A 303 -21.34 6.87 21.29
N LYS A 304 -20.58 7.93 21.21
CA LYS A 304 -19.09 7.95 21.39
C LYS A 304 -18.37 6.80 20.67
N SER A 305 -18.94 6.28 19.59
CA SER A 305 -18.36 5.27 18.75
C SER A 305 -17.99 5.88 17.42
N VAL A 306 -16.83 5.53 16.95
CA VAL A 306 -16.20 6.13 15.80
C VAL A 306 -15.73 5.03 14.87
N VAL A 307 -15.89 5.26 13.63
CA VAL A 307 -15.41 4.36 12.56
C VAL A 307 -14.16 4.92 11.94
#